data_753acfac144d23d2cdcd0d80d825d5f4
#
_entry.id   753acfac144d23d2cdcd0d80d825d5f4
#
_cell.length_a   1.000
_cell.length_b   1.000
_cell.length_c   1.000
_cell.angle_alpha   90.00
_cell.angle_beta   90.00
_cell.angle_gamma   90.00
#
_symmetry.space_group_name_H-M   'P 1'
#
loop_
_entity.id
_entity.type
_entity.pdbx_description
1 polymer ?
#
loop_
_entity_poly.entity_id
_entity_poly.type
_entity_poly.pdbx_seq_one_letter_code
_entity_poly.pdbx_strand_id
1 'polypeptide(L)'
;SLPAAERTIERLTRLESTHSRDTLLETLANGAAFHNADLSPEERRIVEEGFRQGEIKALVSTSTLATGMNLPAHNVFMTSEKWQYDNRFGMPWKTPILRGEYENMGGRAGRYGSGKPFGRSILIALTPFDHETFWRRYVEGERECIQPQLAEGALEDHALRLVAGRTCHSEDTLRTFFESTLTGQWRWNATLTLEEVDFRVRAAVNRAIDAGML
;
A
#
# COMPACT_ATOMS: atom_id res chain seq x y z
N SER A 1 22.24 19.28 12.40
CA SER A 1 22.11 18.43 11.21
C SER A 1 22.41 16.99 11.57
N LEU A 2 21.77 16.05 10.91
CA LEU A 2 22.13 14.63 11.00
C LEU A 2 23.42 14.40 10.20
N PRO A 3 24.21 13.34 10.52
CA PRO A 3 25.42 13.02 9.75
C PRO A 3 25.04 12.57 8.32
N ALA A 4 25.89 12.88 7.35
CA ALA A 4 25.71 12.44 5.97
C ALA A 4 25.78 10.91 5.85
N ALA A 5 24.99 10.36 4.93
CA ALA A 5 24.97 8.92 4.62
C ALA A 5 25.99 8.59 3.51
N GLU A 6 27.29 8.71 3.82
CA GLU A 6 28.36 8.71 2.82
C GLU A 6 28.39 7.47 1.92
N ARG A 7 28.28 6.27 2.48
CA ARG A 7 28.26 5.01 1.67
C ARG A 7 27.04 4.91 0.77
N THR A 8 25.89 5.37 1.27
CA THR A 8 24.66 5.39 0.49
C THR A 8 24.80 6.37 -0.66
N ILE A 9 25.39 7.56 -0.41
CA ILE A 9 25.70 8.58 -1.44
C ILE A 9 26.64 7.99 -2.50
N GLU A 10 27.74 7.37 -2.09
CA GLU A 10 28.70 6.76 -3.01
C GLU A 10 28.05 5.74 -3.95
N ARG A 11 27.18 4.89 -3.41
CA ARG A 11 26.47 3.87 -4.20
C ARG A 11 25.50 4.48 -5.20
N LEU A 12 24.72 5.49 -4.79
CA LEU A 12 23.78 6.18 -5.68
C LEU A 12 24.51 6.97 -6.78
N THR A 13 25.66 7.54 -6.48
CA THR A 13 26.46 8.29 -7.46
C THR A 13 26.95 7.40 -8.62
N ARG A 14 27.02 6.09 -8.42
CA ARG A 14 27.40 5.12 -9.48
C ARG A 14 26.25 4.78 -10.43
N LEU A 15 25.01 5.15 -10.07
CA LEU A 15 23.85 4.94 -10.92
C LEU A 15 23.75 6.06 -11.98
N GLU A 16 22.95 5.79 -12.99
CA GLU A 16 22.59 6.78 -14.00
C GLU A 16 21.93 8.02 -13.37
N SER A 17 22.21 9.21 -13.91
CA SER A 17 21.63 10.46 -13.41
C SER A 17 20.14 10.52 -13.71
N THR A 18 19.34 10.62 -12.64
CA THR A 18 17.91 10.89 -12.69
C THR A 18 17.58 12.03 -11.76
N HIS A 19 16.47 12.71 -11.99
CA HIS A 19 16.00 13.76 -11.08
C HIS A 19 15.81 13.25 -9.64
N SER A 20 15.24 12.05 -9.49
CA SER A 20 15.04 11.43 -8.18
C SER A 20 16.35 11.12 -7.47
N ARG A 21 17.34 10.57 -8.19
CA ARG A 21 18.68 10.31 -7.65
C ARG A 21 19.36 11.60 -7.18
N ASP A 22 19.33 12.64 -7.99
CA ASP A 22 20.01 13.91 -7.67
C ASP A 22 19.38 14.56 -6.43
N THR A 23 18.06 14.56 -6.32
CA THR A 23 17.35 14.99 -5.11
C THR A 23 17.67 14.11 -3.90
N LEU A 24 17.84 12.79 -4.06
CA LEU A 24 18.28 11.92 -2.98
C LEU A 24 19.68 12.28 -2.48
N LEU A 25 20.62 12.57 -3.36
CA LEU A 25 21.98 12.95 -3.00
C LEU A 25 22.01 14.22 -2.15
N GLU A 26 21.17 15.20 -2.48
CA GLU A 26 21.02 16.43 -1.68
C GLU A 26 20.48 16.16 -0.27
N THR A 27 19.45 15.32 -0.15
CA THR A 27 18.85 15.01 1.16
C THR A 27 19.75 14.12 2.02
N LEU A 28 20.46 13.17 1.41
CA LEU A 28 21.38 12.25 2.09
C LEU A 28 22.61 12.96 2.67
N ALA A 29 23.02 14.09 2.10
CA ALA A 29 24.06 14.97 2.69
C ALA A 29 23.68 15.46 4.10
N ASN A 30 22.37 15.45 4.41
CA ASN A 30 21.81 15.79 5.72
C ASN A 30 21.29 14.54 6.49
N GLY A 31 21.68 13.33 6.07
CA GLY A 31 21.29 12.07 6.73
C GLY A 31 19.81 11.71 6.61
N ALA A 32 19.09 12.35 5.68
CA ALA A 32 17.68 12.10 5.39
C ALA A 32 17.52 11.54 3.97
N ALA A 33 16.50 10.74 3.76
CA ALA A 33 16.13 10.24 2.44
C ALA A 33 14.61 10.21 2.29
N PHE A 34 14.14 10.04 1.05
CA PHE A 34 12.75 9.73 0.76
C PHE A 34 12.63 8.38 0.06
N HIS A 35 11.42 7.79 0.14
CA HIS A 35 11.08 6.53 -0.50
C HIS A 35 9.66 6.62 -1.06
N ASN A 36 9.55 6.61 -2.37
CA ASN A 36 8.29 6.70 -3.10
C ASN A 36 8.32 5.82 -4.36
N ALA A 37 7.26 5.87 -5.16
CA ALA A 37 7.13 5.09 -6.38
C ALA A 37 8.02 5.59 -7.54
N ASP A 38 8.48 6.84 -7.48
CA ASP A 38 9.29 7.46 -8.56
C ASP A 38 10.75 6.97 -8.55
N LEU A 39 11.20 6.43 -7.41
CA LEU A 39 12.51 5.80 -7.31
C LEU A 39 12.55 4.50 -8.13
N SER A 40 13.64 4.31 -8.87
CA SER A 40 13.93 3.02 -9.52
C SER A 40 14.04 1.89 -8.48
N PRO A 41 13.89 0.62 -8.88
CA PRO A 41 14.06 -0.51 -7.96
C PRO A 41 15.44 -0.53 -7.29
N GLU A 42 16.48 -0.09 -7.99
CA GLU A 42 17.84 -0.07 -7.46
C GLU A 42 18.06 1.07 -6.48
N GLU A 43 17.56 2.27 -6.77
CA GLU A 43 17.58 3.40 -5.84
C GLU A 43 16.84 3.05 -4.55
N ARG A 44 15.64 2.46 -4.64
CA ARG A 44 14.89 1.98 -3.47
C ARG A 44 15.70 1.01 -2.64
N ARG A 45 16.30 0.00 -3.26
CA ARG A 45 17.13 -1.01 -2.56
C ARG A 45 18.29 -0.36 -1.81
N ILE A 46 18.99 0.59 -2.44
CA ILE A 46 20.12 1.29 -1.81
C ILE A 46 19.66 2.11 -0.61
N VAL A 47 18.56 2.87 -0.72
CA VAL A 47 17.97 3.65 0.37
C VAL A 47 17.54 2.75 1.53
N GLU A 48 16.87 1.64 1.23
CA GLU A 48 16.44 0.65 2.23
C GLU A 48 17.59 0.05 3.01
N GLU A 49 18.65 -0.34 2.31
CA GLU A 49 19.86 -0.89 2.93
C GLU A 49 20.56 0.17 3.79
N GLY A 50 20.70 1.41 3.31
CA GLY A 50 21.30 2.51 4.06
C GLY A 50 20.50 2.84 5.33
N PHE A 51 19.17 2.80 5.26
CA PHE A 51 18.32 2.99 6.44
C PHE A 51 18.44 1.80 7.42
N ARG A 52 18.45 0.55 6.92
CA ARG A 52 18.61 -0.66 7.75
C ARG A 52 19.96 -0.70 8.46
N GLN A 53 21.00 -0.21 7.80
CA GLN A 53 22.36 -0.11 8.37
C GLN A 53 22.53 1.09 9.30
N GLY A 54 21.52 1.97 9.38
CA GLY A 54 21.52 3.15 10.23
C GLY A 54 22.39 4.29 9.71
N GLU A 55 22.79 4.30 8.46
CA GLU A 55 23.41 5.46 7.82
C GLU A 55 22.38 6.57 7.60
N ILE A 56 21.22 6.22 7.07
CA ILE A 56 20.09 7.13 6.93
C ILE A 56 19.37 7.22 8.27
N LYS A 57 19.27 8.43 8.82
CA LYS A 57 18.67 8.65 10.15
C LYS A 57 17.18 9.02 10.08
N ALA A 58 16.75 9.60 8.98
CA ALA A 58 15.36 9.95 8.75
C ALA A 58 14.93 9.48 7.35
N LEU A 59 13.81 8.78 7.27
CA LEU A 59 13.25 8.31 6.02
C LEU A 59 11.80 8.81 5.89
N VAL A 60 11.53 9.62 4.88
CA VAL A 60 10.19 10.09 4.53
C VAL A 60 9.64 9.19 3.45
N SER A 61 8.44 8.66 3.62
CA SER A 61 7.86 7.76 2.63
C SER A 61 6.37 7.98 2.42
N THR A 62 5.89 7.54 1.27
CA THR A 62 4.47 7.35 1.04
C THR A 62 3.96 6.08 1.75
N SER A 63 2.65 5.88 1.81
CA SER A 63 2.02 4.70 2.43
C SER A 63 2.47 3.36 1.84
N THR A 64 3.08 3.36 0.65
CA THR A 64 3.63 2.15 0.01
C THR A 64 4.73 1.47 0.83
N LEU A 65 5.49 2.22 1.64
CA LEU A 65 6.49 1.65 2.53
C LEU A 65 5.86 0.85 3.69
N ALA A 66 4.63 1.19 4.07
CA ALA A 66 3.91 0.49 5.13
C ALA A 66 3.48 -0.93 4.71
N THR A 67 3.28 -1.15 3.41
CA THR A 67 2.87 -2.42 2.84
C THR A 67 4.06 -3.16 2.23
N GLY A 68 4.50 -4.24 2.86
CA GLY A 68 5.41 -5.21 2.24
C GLY A 68 6.89 -5.14 2.61
N MET A 69 7.38 -4.08 3.26
CA MET A 69 8.82 -3.98 3.58
C MET A 69 9.13 -4.03 5.08
N ASN A 70 10.18 -4.76 5.42
CA ASN A 70 10.65 -4.86 6.81
C ASN A 70 11.76 -3.82 7.08
N LEU A 71 11.34 -2.57 7.33
CA LEU A 71 12.25 -1.50 7.76
C LEU A 71 11.86 -1.08 9.19
N PRO A 72 12.56 -1.61 10.21
CA PRO A 72 12.27 -1.23 11.59
C PRO A 72 12.79 0.17 11.88
N ALA A 73 11.95 0.97 12.52
CA ALA A 73 12.28 2.30 12.99
C ALA A 73 12.17 2.38 14.51
N HIS A 74 12.82 3.34 15.14
CA HIS A 74 12.60 3.63 16.57
C HIS A 74 11.35 4.49 16.75
N ASN A 75 11.22 5.54 15.94
CA ASN A 75 10.06 6.42 15.93
C ASN A 75 9.43 6.40 14.53
N VAL A 76 8.11 6.35 14.46
CA VAL A 76 7.32 6.51 13.24
C VAL A 76 6.40 7.70 13.44
N PHE A 77 6.58 8.72 12.61
CA PHE A 77 5.72 9.90 12.56
C PHE A 77 4.74 9.75 11.42
N MET A 78 3.47 10.01 11.68
CA MET A 78 2.40 9.87 10.70
C MET A 78 1.55 11.12 10.62
N THR A 79 1.09 11.43 9.41
CA THR A 79 0.00 12.37 9.17
C THR A 79 -1.34 11.64 9.22
N SER A 80 -2.39 12.33 9.58
CA SER A 80 -3.75 11.76 9.62
C SER A 80 -4.41 11.59 8.26
N GLU A 81 -3.79 12.12 7.20
CA GLU A 81 -4.32 12.15 5.85
C GLU A 81 -3.35 11.56 4.85
N LYS A 82 -3.89 10.95 3.81
CA LYS A 82 -3.17 10.48 2.62
C LYS A 82 -3.77 11.05 1.34
N TRP A 83 -2.97 11.17 0.30
CA TRP A 83 -3.44 11.47 -1.04
C TRP A 83 -4.06 10.22 -1.66
N GLN A 84 -5.23 10.39 -2.27
CA GLN A 84 -5.91 9.37 -3.06
C GLN A 84 -6.12 9.87 -4.48
N TYR A 85 -5.95 8.97 -5.45
CA TYR A 85 -6.17 9.24 -6.86
C TYR A 85 -7.32 8.34 -7.34
N ASP A 86 -8.26 8.93 -8.06
CA ASP A 86 -9.28 8.18 -8.79
C ASP A 86 -9.20 8.60 -10.27
N ASN A 87 -9.01 7.63 -11.14
CA ASN A 87 -8.94 7.85 -12.57
C ASN A 87 -10.25 8.46 -13.14
N ARG A 88 -11.37 8.33 -12.42
CA ARG A 88 -12.67 8.90 -12.84
C ARG A 88 -12.76 10.40 -12.64
N PHE A 89 -12.05 10.96 -11.67
CA PHE A 89 -12.11 12.38 -11.33
C PHE A 89 -10.91 13.19 -11.77
N GLY A 90 -9.80 12.52 -12.17
CA GLY A 90 -8.61 13.16 -12.71
C GLY A 90 -7.82 14.06 -11.75
N MET A 91 -8.30 14.24 -10.52
CA MET A 91 -7.64 15.09 -9.52
C MET A 91 -7.39 14.33 -8.21
N PRO A 92 -6.21 14.49 -7.61
CA PRO A 92 -5.94 13.92 -6.30
C PRO A 92 -6.70 14.68 -5.20
N TRP A 93 -7.16 13.94 -4.20
CA TRP A 93 -7.75 14.53 -2.99
C TRP A 93 -7.16 13.88 -1.74
N LYS A 94 -7.31 14.56 -0.61
CA LYS A 94 -6.87 14.03 0.68
C LYS A 94 -7.99 13.26 1.35
N THR A 95 -7.66 12.09 1.87
CA THR A 95 -8.56 11.28 2.70
C THR A 95 -7.89 10.95 4.02
N PRO A 96 -8.63 10.83 5.12
CA PRO A 96 -8.08 10.32 6.35
C PRO A 96 -7.53 8.90 6.15
N ILE A 97 -6.41 8.59 6.82
CA ILE A 97 -5.91 7.22 6.86
C ILE A 97 -6.89 6.32 7.62
N LEU A 98 -6.95 5.05 7.27
CA LEU A 98 -7.71 4.06 8.00
C LEU A 98 -6.98 3.68 9.31
N ARG A 99 -7.74 3.20 10.31
CA ARG A 99 -7.10 2.70 11.54
C ARG A 99 -6.18 1.53 11.27
N GLY A 100 -6.56 0.62 10.39
CA GLY A 100 -5.70 -0.48 9.96
C GLY A 100 -4.39 -0.01 9.31
N GLU A 101 -4.42 1.10 8.55
CA GLU A 101 -3.22 1.72 7.98
C GLU A 101 -2.34 2.34 9.09
N TYR A 102 -2.97 3.06 10.03
CA TYR A 102 -2.26 3.62 11.20
C TYR A 102 -1.53 2.52 11.98
N GLU A 103 -2.19 1.40 12.27
CA GLU A 103 -1.59 0.28 12.98
C GLU A 103 -0.45 -0.40 12.18
N ASN A 104 -0.62 -0.56 10.87
CA ASN A 104 0.42 -1.11 10.00
C ASN A 104 1.67 -0.23 9.94
N MET A 105 1.49 1.09 9.83
CA MET A 105 2.60 2.05 9.86
C MET A 105 3.23 2.10 11.24
N GLY A 106 2.42 2.22 12.29
CA GLY A 106 2.87 2.25 13.69
C GLY A 106 3.60 0.98 14.10
N GLY A 107 3.20 -0.17 13.58
CA GLY A 107 3.85 -1.46 13.80
C GLY A 107 5.27 -1.56 13.23
N ARG A 108 5.77 -0.52 12.55
CA ARG A 108 7.20 -0.42 12.16
C ARG A 108 8.07 0.11 13.30
N ALA A 109 7.46 0.75 14.30
CA ALA A 109 8.16 1.27 15.47
C ALA A 109 8.50 0.14 16.45
N GLY A 110 9.77 0.08 16.89
CA GLY A 110 10.21 -0.83 17.96
C GLY A 110 10.02 -2.31 17.68
N ARG A 111 10.14 -2.75 16.44
CA ARG A 111 9.97 -4.17 16.07
C ARG A 111 10.88 -5.08 16.89
N TYR A 112 10.34 -6.25 17.24
CA TYR A 112 11.09 -7.31 17.89
C TYR A 112 12.37 -7.64 17.09
N GLY A 113 13.49 -7.77 17.78
CA GLY A 113 14.81 -8.00 17.16
C GLY A 113 15.51 -6.71 16.67
N SER A 114 14.92 -5.53 16.79
CA SER A 114 15.56 -4.24 16.43
C SER A 114 16.63 -3.78 17.43
N GLY A 115 16.84 -4.50 18.54
CA GLY A 115 17.75 -4.10 19.62
C GLY A 115 17.28 -2.89 20.45
N LYS A 116 16.03 -2.43 20.24
CA LYS A 116 15.44 -1.32 20.99
C LYS A 116 14.37 -1.85 21.95
N PRO A 117 14.32 -1.35 23.20
CA PRO A 117 13.38 -1.85 24.21
C PRO A 117 11.93 -1.45 23.91
N PHE A 118 11.72 -0.36 23.15
CA PHE A 118 10.41 0.13 22.73
C PHE A 118 10.52 0.96 21.44
N GLY A 119 9.39 1.19 20.79
CA GLY A 119 9.24 2.14 19.69
C GLY A 119 8.10 3.10 19.95
N ARG A 120 8.06 4.20 19.22
CA ARG A 120 7.00 5.19 19.31
C ARG A 120 6.31 5.37 17.98
N SER A 121 4.99 5.23 18.00
CA SER A 121 4.09 5.59 16.92
C SER A 121 3.49 6.96 17.27
N ILE A 122 3.75 7.96 16.45
CA ILE A 122 3.44 9.37 16.73
C ILE A 122 2.55 9.89 15.61
N LEU A 123 1.30 10.20 15.93
CA LEU A 123 0.38 10.87 15.04
C LEU A 123 0.38 12.37 15.34
N ILE A 124 0.54 13.19 14.31
CA ILE A 124 0.67 14.64 14.47
C ILE A 124 -0.72 15.26 14.45
N ALA A 125 -1.12 15.87 15.57
CA ALA A 125 -2.31 16.70 15.70
C ALA A 125 -1.88 18.18 15.75
N LEU A 126 -2.53 19.04 14.98
CA LEU A 126 -2.21 20.47 14.90
C LEU A 126 -3.05 21.30 15.87
N THR A 127 -4.22 20.79 16.26
CA THR A 127 -5.15 21.46 17.16
C THR A 127 -5.62 20.52 18.29
N PRO A 128 -6.14 21.05 19.41
CA PRO A 128 -6.79 20.21 20.43
C PRO A 128 -7.96 19.38 19.91
N PHE A 129 -8.71 19.89 18.94
CA PHE A 129 -9.80 19.17 18.27
C PHE A 129 -9.26 17.98 17.48
N ASP A 130 -8.17 18.16 16.72
CA ASP A 130 -7.52 17.06 16.01
C ASP A 130 -7.06 15.99 16.99
N HIS A 131 -6.47 16.39 18.12
CA HIS A 131 -6.01 15.45 19.14
C HIS A 131 -7.14 14.56 19.64
N GLU A 132 -8.28 15.13 20.01
CA GLU A 132 -9.44 14.37 20.49
C GLU A 132 -10.02 13.46 19.40
N THR A 133 -10.15 13.98 18.18
CA THR A 133 -10.64 13.24 17.03
C THR A 133 -9.74 12.06 16.68
N PHE A 134 -8.41 12.27 16.68
CA PHE A 134 -7.45 11.22 16.37
C PHE A 134 -7.37 10.19 17.50
N TRP A 135 -7.47 10.62 18.74
CA TRP A 135 -7.52 9.71 19.88
C TRP A 135 -8.69 8.74 19.77
N ARG A 136 -9.90 9.28 19.58
CA ARG A 136 -11.11 8.48 19.41
C ARG A 136 -11.04 7.55 18.20
N ARG A 137 -10.47 8.00 17.09
CA ARG A 137 -10.42 7.23 15.85
C ARG A 137 -9.32 6.17 15.86
N TYR A 138 -8.10 6.52 16.25
CA TYR A 138 -6.92 5.69 16.06
C TYR A 138 -6.47 4.94 17.32
N VAL A 139 -6.89 5.37 18.50
CA VAL A 139 -6.54 4.72 19.78
C VAL A 139 -7.73 3.91 20.31
N GLU A 140 -8.88 4.53 20.47
CA GLU A 140 -10.08 3.92 21.05
C GLU A 140 -10.99 3.24 20.02
N GLY A 141 -11.03 3.73 18.76
CA GLY A 141 -11.93 3.25 17.72
C GLY A 141 -11.72 1.77 17.35
N GLU A 142 -12.66 1.18 16.64
CA GLU A 142 -12.54 -0.17 16.11
C GLU A 142 -11.86 -0.17 14.74
N ARG A 143 -11.29 -1.30 14.34
CA ARG A 143 -10.74 -1.46 13.00
C ARG A 143 -11.88 -1.51 11.99
N GLU A 144 -11.61 -0.97 10.82
CA GLU A 144 -12.54 -1.11 9.69
C GLU A 144 -12.70 -2.58 9.32
N CYS A 145 -13.93 -2.99 9.05
CA CYS A 145 -14.21 -4.32 8.52
C CYS A 145 -13.56 -4.49 7.14
N ILE A 146 -13.00 -5.66 6.90
CA ILE A 146 -12.50 -6.02 5.56
C ILE A 146 -13.68 -6.01 4.60
N GLN A 147 -13.56 -5.21 3.52
CA GLN A 147 -14.55 -5.17 2.45
C GLN A 147 -14.05 -5.96 1.25
N PRO A 148 -14.83 -6.92 0.74
CA PRO A 148 -14.46 -7.65 -0.48
C PRO A 148 -14.50 -6.69 -1.68
N GLN A 149 -13.38 -6.52 -2.37
CA GLN A 149 -13.21 -5.58 -3.48
C GLN A 149 -13.63 -6.15 -4.84
N LEU A 150 -13.68 -7.46 -4.99
CA LEU A 150 -13.98 -8.11 -6.27
C LEU A 150 -15.36 -7.73 -6.84
N ALA A 151 -16.33 -7.43 -5.99
CA ALA A 151 -17.69 -7.05 -6.42
C ALA A 151 -17.76 -5.66 -7.10
N GLU A 152 -16.78 -4.80 -6.84
CA GLU A 152 -16.71 -3.41 -7.35
C GLU A 152 -15.73 -3.26 -8.51
N GLY A 153 -14.92 -4.30 -8.78
CA GLY A 153 -13.95 -4.33 -9.87
C GLY A 153 -14.54 -4.87 -11.17
N ALA A 154 -13.76 -4.78 -12.23
CA ALA A 154 -14.05 -5.38 -13.52
C ALA A 154 -13.86 -6.89 -13.43
N LEU A 155 -14.95 -7.66 -13.30
CA LEU A 155 -14.89 -9.13 -13.24
C LEU A 155 -14.29 -9.72 -14.51
N GLU A 156 -14.45 -9.05 -15.67
CA GLU A 156 -13.86 -9.41 -16.95
C GLU A 156 -12.33 -9.50 -16.90
N ASP A 157 -11.66 -8.56 -16.24
CA ASP A 157 -10.20 -8.60 -16.09
C ASP A 157 -9.75 -9.80 -15.25
N HIS A 158 -10.51 -10.12 -14.21
CA HIS A 158 -10.24 -11.29 -13.38
C HIS A 158 -10.51 -12.60 -14.12
N ALA A 159 -11.62 -12.68 -14.86
CA ALA A 159 -11.95 -13.84 -15.68
C ALA A 159 -10.85 -14.07 -16.73
N LEU A 160 -10.42 -13.01 -17.44
CA LEU A 160 -9.34 -13.08 -18.41
C LEU A 160 -8.05 -13.64 -17.79
N ARG A 161 -7.63 -13.11 -16.64
CA ARG A 161 -6.41 -13.58 -15.95
C ARG A 161 -6.50 -15.06 -15.54
N LEU A 162 -7.67 -15.50 -15.08
CA LEU A 162 -7.90 -16.90 -14.67
C LEU A 162 -7.87 -17.85 -15.85
N VAL A 163 -8.44 -17.46 -17.00
CA VAL A 163 -8.41 -18.25 -18.23
C VAL A 163 -7.02 -18.25 -18.86
N ALA A 164 -6.40 -17.08 -19.03
CA ALA A 164 -5.05 -16.96 -19.57
C ALA A 164 -4.00 -17.69 -18.72
N GLY A 165 -4.16 -17.63 -17.39
CA GLY A 165 -3.33 -18.37 -16.42
C GLY A 165 -3.64 -19.86 -16.31
N ARG A 166 -4.58 -20.38 -17.12
CA ARG A 166 -5.02 -21.79 -17.12
C ARG A 166 -5.52 -22.28 -15.75
N THR A 167 -6.02 -21.38 -14.92
CA THR A 167 -6.63 -21.72 -13.62
C THR A 167 -8.08 -22.18 -13.81
N CYS A 168 -8.80 -21.55 -14.74
CA CYS A 168 -10.17 -21.92 -15.11
C CYS A 168 -10.24 -22.21 -16.59
N HIS A 169 -11.03 -23.26 -16.97
CA HIS A 169 -11.15 -23.76 -18.35
C HIS A 169 -12.58 -23.76 -18.87
N SER A 170 -13.55 -23.37 -18.05
CA SER A 170 -14.97 -23.33 -18.40
C SER A 170 -15.69 -22.28 -17.54
N GLU A 171 -16.90 -21.90 -17.96
CA GLU A 171 -17.77 -21.01 -17.18
C GLU A 171 -18.07 -21.58 -15.79
N ASP A 172 -18.27 -22.90 -15.66
CA ASP A 172 -18.51 -23.55 -14.37
C ASP A 172 -17.31 -23.43 -13.41
N THR A 173 -16.08 -23.59 -13.93
CA THR A 173 -14.89 -23.43 -13.12
C THR A 173 -14.67 -21.99 -12.71
N LEU A 174 -14.98 -21.02 -13.57
CA LEU A 174 -14.97 -19.58 -13.23
C LEU A 174 -16.00 -19.24 -12.16
N ARG A 175 -17.24 -19.74 -12.31
CA ARG A 175 -18.30 -19.54 -11.31
C ARG A 175 -17.86 -20.08 -9.96
N THR A 176 -17.45 -21.34 -9.89
CA THR A 176 -16.97 -21.99 -8.66
C THR A 176 -15.81 -21.22 -8.02
N PHE A 177 -14.89 -20.71 -8.85
CA PHE A 177 -13.79 -19.88 -8.36
C PHE A 177 -14.30 -18.58 -7.71
N PHE A 178 -15.17 -17.84 -8.41
CA PHE A 178 -15.70 -16.57 -7.88
C PHE A 178 -16.55 -16.78 -6.62
N GLU A 179 -17.37 -17.84 -6.57
CA GLU A 179 -18.13 -18.22 -5.37
C GLU A 179 -17.23 -18.55 -4.18
N SER A 180 -16.05 -19.13 -4.42
CA SER A 180 -15.08 -19.46 -3.37
C SER A 180 -14.31 -18.25 -2.83
N THR A 181 -14.37 -17.10 -3.50
CA THR A 181 -13.71 -15.86 -3.05
C THR A 181 -14.40 -15.26 -1.80
N LEU A 182 -13.70 -14.34 -1.14
CA LEU A 182 -14.30 -13.58 -0.02
C LEU A 182 -15.58 -12.84 -0.45
N THR A 183 -15.61 -12.28 -1.67
CA THR A 183 -16.82 -11.65 -2.23
C THR A 183 -17.94 -12.67 -2.41
N GLY A 184 -17.66 -13.84 -2.97
CA GLY A 184 -18.62 -14.91 -3.14
C GLY A 184 -19.21 -15.38 -1.82
N GLN A 185 -18.34 -15.69 -0.85
CA GLN A 185 -18.75 -16.24 0.44
C GLN A 185 -19.49 -15.22 1.33
N TRP A 186 -19.04 -13.97 1.36
CA TRP A 186 -19.58 -12.98 2.30
C TRP A 186 -20.65 -12.08 1.71
N ARG A 187 -20.52 -11.68 0.45
CA ARG A 187 -21.39 -10.68 -0.15
C ARG A 187 -22.41 -11.32 -1.07
N TRP A 188 -21.98 -12.16 -2.00
CA TRP A 188 -22.89 -12.77 -2.98
C TRP A 188 -23.81 -13.80 -2.34
N ASN A 189 -23.31 -14.71 -1.50
CA ASN A 189 -24.15 -15.68 -0.79
C ASN A 189 -25.22 -15.02 0.10
N ALA A 190 -24.96 -13.82 0.59
CA ALA A 190 -25.91 -13.08 1.43
C ALA A 190 -26.92 -12.23 0.64
N THR A 191 -26.60 -11.85 -0.62
CA THR A 191 -27.36 -10.82 -1.36
C THR A 191 -27.81 -11.25 -2.75
N LEU A 192 -27.26 -12.31 -3.32
CA LEU A 192 -27.54 -12.77 -4.66
C LEU A 192 -28.03 -14.22 -4.67
N THR A 193 -28.88 -14.52 -5.63
CA THR A 193 -29.23 -15.91 -5.98
C THR A 193 -28.12 -16.55 -6.83
N LEU A 194 -28.11 -17.87 -6.94
CA LEU A 194 -27.18 -18.59 -7.81
C LEU A 194 -27.31 -18.15 -9.27
N GLU A 195 -28.53 -17.88 -9.73
CA GLU A 195 -28.80 -17.41 -11.10
C GLU A 195 -28.21 -16.00 -11.34
N GLU A 196 -28.26 -15.12 -10.36
CA GLU A 196 -27.67 -13.79 -10.46
C GLU A 196 -26.13 -13.85 -10.46
N VAL A 197 -25.52 -14.75 -9.71
CA VAL A 197 -24.06 -15.00 -9.75
C VAL A 197 -23.66 -15.52 -11.12
N ASP A 198 -24.39 -16.52 -11.64
CA ASP A 198 -24.14 -17.10 -12.97
C ASP A 198 -24.27 -16.02 -14.06
N PHE A 199 -25.31 -15.21 -14.00
CA PHE A 199 -25.49 -14.09 -14.92
C PHE A 199 -24.32 -13.10 -14.89
N ARG A 200 -23.82 -12.73 -13.71
CA ARG A 200 -22.65 -11.82 -13.58
C ARG A 200 -21.38 -12.41 -14.18
N VAL A 201 -21.13 -13.70 -13.93
CA VAL A 201 -19.95 -14.39 -14.47
C VAL A 201 -20.03 -14.46 -16.00
N ARG A 202 -21.17 -14.88 -16.56
CA ARG A 202 -21.40 -14.92 -18.01
C ARG A 202 -21.29 -13.54 -18.66
N ALA A 203 -21.86 -12.52 -18.05
CA ALA A 203 -21.74 -11.15 -18.54
C ALA A 203 -20.29 -10.66 -18.56
N ALA A 204 -19.46 -11.05 -17.59
CA ALA A 204 -18.04 -10.73 -17.57
C ALA A 204 -17.27 -11.47 -18.68
N VAL A 205 -17.56 -12.74 -18.90
CA VAL A 205 -16.96 -13.53 -19.99
C VAL A 205 -17.34 -12.96 -21.35
N ASN A 206 -18.62 -12.66 -21.59
CA ASN A 206 -19.08 -12.09 -22.84
C ASN A 206 -18.43 -10.74 -23.12
N ARG A 207 -18.32 -9.85 -22.11
CA ARG A 207 -17.58 -8.57 -22.28
C ARG A 207 -16.12 -8.78 -22.66
N ALA A 208 -15.46 -9.78 -22.09
CA ALA A 208 -14.07 -10.09 -22.44
C ALA A 208 -13.94 -10.63 -23.87
N ILE A 209 -14.90 -11.45 -24.33
CA ILE A 209 -14.99 -11.94 -25.72
C ILE A 209 -15.25 -10.77 -26.68
N ASP A 210 -16.25 -9.94 -26.40
CA ASP A 210 -16.61 -8.78 -27.24
C ASP A 210 -15.45 -7.77 -27.36
N ALA A 211 -14.62 -7.68 -26.33
CA ALA A 211 -13.40 -6.87 -26.35
C ALA A 211 -12.21 -7.55 -27.07
N GLY A 212 -12.38 -8.78 -27.56
CA GLY A 212 -11.31 -9.53 -28.24
C GLY A 212 -10.19 -10.01 -27.30
N MET A 213 -10.51 -10.16 -26.00
CA MET A 213 -9.54 -10.57 -24.99
C MET A 213 -9.56 -12.08 -24.72
N LEU A 214 -10.66 -12.76 -25.04
CA LEU A 214 -10.88 -14.21 -24.94
C LEU A 214 -11.35 -14.79 -26.28
#